data_8e93c0fc6710f6c2b028fd63ba55d918
#
_entry.id   8e93c0fc6710f6c2b028fd63ba55d918
#
_cell.length_a   1.000
_cell.length_b   1.000
_cell.length_c   1.000
_cell.angle_alpha   90.00
_cell.angle_beta   90.00
_cell.angle_gamma   90.00
#
_symmetry.space_group_name_H-M   'P 1'
#
loop_
_entity.id
_entity.type
_entity.pdbx_description
1 polymer ?
#
loop_
_entity_poly.entity_id
_entity_poly.type
_entity_poly.pdbx_seq_one_letter_code
_entity_poly.pdbx_strand_id
1 'polypeptide(L)'
;MQKKNAFYKRNYTFHKRKVWIVFLLCMAMTAGLIGRLVYLMGFRSDYYYEKAENLHERERDIKAARGKILDTTGKVLAANKTVCTVSVIHSQIKEPEKVIHLLTEKLGISEETVRKRVEKVSSIERIKTNVEKETGDEIRNAGLAGIKVDEDYKRYYPLGDLASKVLGFTGGDNQGIIGLEAEYDEILKGEAGKILTTTDARGIELDGIGENREEPQQGYNLRISLDACIQEYTEQAAKKVMEEKQAERVSILLMNPQNGEIYACVNVPEFDLNEPFTLNTDVSTDRMSEKEKQDLLNQMWRNPC
;
A
#
# COMPACT_ATOMS: atom_id res chain seq x y z
N MET A 1 50.73 9.24 -78.48
CA MET A 1 49.38 9.05 -77.99
C MET A 1 49.11 7.77 -77.14
N GLN A 2 50.05 6.82 -77.08
CA GLN A 2 49.87 5.53 -76.38
C GLN A 2 50.19 5.54 -74.86
N LYS A 3 50.95 6.46 -74.31
CA LYS A 3 51.27 6.46 -72.89
C LYS A 3 50.18 6.97 -71.96
N LYS A 4 49.19 7.77 -72.39
CA LYS A 4 48.10 8.27 -71.61
C LYS A 4 47.05 7.14 -71.30
N ASN A 5 46.89 6.19 -72.21
CA ASN A 5 45.91 5.11 -72.03
C ASN A 5 46.35 4.04 -71.00
N ALA A 6 47.65 3.84 -70.85
CA ALA A 6 48.18 2.85 -69.88
C ALA A 6 48.08 3.36 -68.44
N PHE A 7 48.22 4.66 -68.22
CA PHE A 7 48.09 5.27 -66.92
C PHE A 7 46.62 5.29 -66.42
N TYR A 8 45.68 5.49 -67.32
CA TYR A 8 44.26 5.47 -67.04
C TYR A 8 43.77 4.06 -66.73
N LYS A 9 44.24 3.05 -67.41
CA LYS A 9 43.89 1.62 -67.13
C LYS A 9 44.38 1.13 -65.77
N ARG A 10 45.55 1.60 -65.34
CA ARG A 10 46.22 1.25 -64.10
C ARG A 10 45.42 1.79 -62.88
N ASN A 11 44.96 3.02 -62.95
CA ASN A 11 44.15 3.62 -61.90
C ASN A 11 42.78 3.01 -61.78
N TYR A 12 42.12 2.63 -62.88
CA TYR A 12 40.79 2.06 -62.89
C TYR A 12 40.76 0.65 -62.25
N THR A 13 41.79 -0.18 -62.47
CA THR A 13 41.91 -1.50 -61.86
C THR A 13 42.20 -1.42 -60.35
N PHE A 14 42.95 -0.41 -59.95
CA PHE A 14 43.23 -0.22 -58.51
C PHE A 14 42.00 0.25 -57.71
N HIS A 15 41.17 1.10 -58.30
CA HIS A 15 39.89 1.49 -57.68
C HIS A 15 38.87 0.36 -57.61
N LYS A 16 38.77 -0.47 -58.64
CA LYS A 16 37.88 -1.65 -58.61
C LYS A 16 38.21 -2.62 -57.47
N ARG A 17 39.51 -2.91 -57.20
CA ARG A 17 39.90 -3.77 -56.06
C ARG A 17 39.54 -3.15 -54.70
N LYS A 18 39.71 -1.86 -54.52
CA LYS A 18 39.32 -1.17 -53.30
C LYS A 18 37.79 -1.18 -53.06
N VAL A 19 37.03 -0.96 -54.12
CA VAL A 19 35.56 -1.07 -54.09
C VAL A 19 35.12 -2.47 -53.69
N TRP A 20 35.74 -3.52 -54.28
CA TRP A 20 35.43 -4.92 -53.92
C TRP A 20 35.82 -5.22 -52.47
N ILE A 21 36.92 -4.71 -51.95
CA ILE A 21 37.30 -4.90 -50.53
C ILE A 21 36.27 -4.24 -49.61
N VAL A 22 35.86 -3.03 -49.89
CA VAL A 22 34.82 -2.33 -49.11
C VAL A 22 33.50 -3.04 -49.19
N PHE A 23 33.10 -3.54 -50.37
CA PHE A 23 31.88 -4.33 -50.54
C PHE A 23 31.88 -5.62 -49.72
N LEU A 24 32.99 -6.39 -49.77
CA LEU A 24 33.15 -7.61 -48.94
C LEU A 24 33.12 -7.32 -47.45
N LEU A 25 33.70 -6.20 -46.99
CA LEU A 25 33.70 -5.76 -45.58
C LEU A 25 32.30 -5.41 -45.15
N CYS A 26 31.53 -4.67 -45.95
CA CYS A 26 30.14 -4.36 -45.67
C CYS A 26 29.28 -5.64 -45.66
N MET A 27 29.48 -6.56 -46.58
CA MET A 27 28.78 -7.84 -46.66
C MET A 27 29.08 -8.72 -45.44
N ALA A 28 30.32 -8.78 -44.97
CA ALA A 28 30.71 -9.47 -43.75
C ALA A 28 30.09 -8.86 -42.51
N MET A 29 30.01 -7.54 -42.46
CA MET A 29 29.39 -6.82 -41.33
C MET A 29 27.88 -7.06 -41.28
N THR A 30 27.17 -7.00 -42.42
CA THR A 30 25.73 -7.29 -42.50
C THR A 30 25.43 -8.77 -42.19
N ALA A 31 26.26 -9.70 -42.66
CA ALA A 31 26.13 -11.12 -42.34
C ALA A 31 26.34 -11.39 -40.83
N GLY A 32 27.28 -10.69 -40.19
CA GLY A 32 27.49 -10.73 -38.74
C GLY A 32 26.30 -10.18 -37.94
N LEU A 33 25.69 -9.07 -38.40
CA LEU A 33 24.47 -8.52 -37.79
C LEU A 33 23.28 -9.48 -37.90
N ILE A 34 23.07 -10.07 -39.12
CA ILE A 34 22.00 -11.03 -39.34
C ILE A 34 22.23 -12.27 -38.46
N GLY A 35 23.45 -12.82 -38.43
CA GLY A 35 23.79 -13.95 -37.57
C GLY A 35 23.55 -13.66 -36.08
N ARG A 36 23.87 -12.46 -35.63
CA ARG A 36 23.59 -12.02 -34.25
C ARG A 36 22.09 -11.93 -33.99
N LEU A 37 21.32 -11.44 -34.94
CA LEU A 37 19.88 -11.31 -34.84
C LEU A 37 19.19 -12.70 -34.78
N VAL A 38 19.60 -13.62 -35.63
CA VAL A 38 19.16 -15.02 -35.62
C VAL A 38 19.51 -15.72 -34.29
N TYR A 39 20.70 -15.48 -33.76
CA TYR A 39 21.11 -16.00 -32.46
C TYR A 39 20.23 -15.45 -31.33
N LEU A 40 19.93 -14.16 -31.32
CA LEU A 40 19.06 -13.54 -30.33
C LEU A 40 17.62 -14.05 -30.42
N MET A 41 17.08 -14.17 -31.65
CA MET A 41 15.70 -14.61 -31.88
C MET A 41 15.51 -16.13 -31.73
N GLY A 42 16.53 -16.96 -32.02
CA GLY A 42 16.41 -18.40 -31.96
C GLY A 42 16.89 -19.02 -30.64
N PHE A 43 18.02 -18.59 -30.12
CA PHE A 43 18.64 -19.21 -28.93
C PHE A 43 18.41 -18.46 -27.62
N ARG A 44 18.09 -17.18 -27.68
CA ARG A 44 17.82 -16.37 -26.48
C ARG A 44 16.43 -15.75 -26.45
N SER A 45 15.55 -16.22 -27.31
CA SER A 45 14.17 -15.75 -27.38
C SER A 45 13.48 -15.81 -26.03
N ASP A 46 13.52 -16.99 -25.38
CA ASP A 46 12.82 -17.22 -24.11
C ASP A 46 13.34 -16.31 -22.99
N TYR A 47 14.66 -16.12 -22.91
CA TYR A 47 15.25 -15.20 -21.91
C TYR A 47 14.82 -13.73 -22.12
N TYR A 48 14.77 -13.28 -23.38
CA TYR A 48 14.35 -11.90 -23.65
C TYR A 48 12.84 -11.73 -23.57
N TYR A 49 12.07 -12.78 -23.86
CA TYR A 49 10.63 -12.82 -23.69
C TYR A 49 10.26 -12.70 -22.21
N GLU A 50 10.80 -13.57 -21.35
CA GLU A 50 10.63 -13.53 -19.89
C GLU A 50 11.07 -12.17 -19.30
N LYS A 51 12.19 -11.64 -19.77
CA LYS A 51 12.67 -10.32 -19.31
C LYS A 51 11.78 -9.16 -19.78
N ALA A 52 11.19 -9.25 -20.97
CA ALA A 52 10.24 -8.28 -21.47
C ALA A 52 8.90 -8.37 -20.72
N GLU A 53 8.41 -9.59 -20.47
CA GLU A 53 7.21 -9.85 -19.69
C GLU A 53 7.34 -9.26 -18.28
N ASN A 54 8.43 -9.55 -17.57
CA ASN A 54 8.72 -8.98 -16.24
C ASN A 54 8.89 -7.44 -16.24
N LEU A 55 9.25 -6.81 -17.34
CA LEU A 55 9.36 -5.36 -17.48
C LEU A 55 8.01 -4.69 -17.80
N HIS A 56 7.09 -5.43 -18.39
CA HIS A 56 5.79 -4.94 -18.81
C HIS A 56 4.66 -5.32 -17.86
N GLU A 57 4.89 -6.28 -16.96
CA GLU A 57 3.93 -6.63 -15.91
C GLU A 57 4.17 -5.76 -14.67
N ARG A 58 3.12 -5.08 -14.28
CA ARG A 58 3.07 -4.35 -13.01
C ARG A 58 2.17 -5.09 -12.05
N GLU A 59 2.78 -5.62 -11.01
CA GLU A 59 2.08 -6.28 -9.92
C GLU A 59 1.65 -5.22 -8.87
N ARG A 60 0.39 -5.27 -8.48
CA ARG A 60 -0.16 -4.47 -7.38
C ARG A 60 -0.93 -5.38 -6.45
N ASP A 61 -0.60 -5.28 -5.16
CA ASP A 61 -1.32 -6.00 -4.13
C ASP A 61 -2.67 -5.33 -3.84
N ILE A 62 -3.72 -6.14 -3.76
CA ILE A 62 -5.04 -5.75 -3.25
C ILE A 62 -5.10 -6.25 -1.81
N LYS A 63 -5.26 -5.35 -0.86
CA LYS A 63 -5.40 -5.73 0.54
C LYS A 63 -6.66 -6.56 0.75
N ALA A 64 -6.52 -7.67 1.48
CA ALA A 64 -7.67 -8.44 1.94
C ALA A 64 -8.43 -7.69 3.04
N ALA A 65 -9.73 -7.89 3.09
CA ALA A 65 -10.53 -7.47 4.23
C ALA A 65 -10.14 -8.32 5.45
N ARG A 66 -9.72 -7.64 6.55
CA ARG A 66 -9.33 -8.31 7.80
C ARG A 66 -10.54 -8.94 8.46
N GLY A 67 -10.40 -10.12 9.08
CA GLY A 67 -11.45 -10.79 9.83
C GLY A 67 -11.99 -9.92 10.97
N LYS A 68 -13.25 -10.08 11.31
CA LYS A 68 -13.89 -9.37 12.42
C LYS A 68 -13.49 -10.00 13.76
N ILE A 69 -13.44 -9.17 14.82
CA ILE A 69 -13.38 -9.67 16.20
C ILE A 69 -14.78 -9.51 16.79
N LEU A 70 -15.31 -10.60 17.32
CA LEU A 70 -16.65 -10.69 17.86
C LEU A 70 -16.58 -11.08 19.34
N ASP A 71 -17.48 -10.54 20.14
CA ASP A 71 -17.65 -10.98 21.52
C ASP A 71 -18.34 -12.35 21.63
N THR A 72 -18.56 -12.82 22.86
CA THR A 72 -19.24 -14.09 23.12
C THR A 72 -20.68 -14.14 22.59
N THR A 73 -21.34 -12.99 22.43
CA THR A 73 -22.72 -12.89 21.91
C THR A 73 -22.79 -12.73 20.40
N GLY A 74 -21.66 -12.44 19.74
CA GLY A 74 -21.56 -12.12 18.33
C GLY A 74 -21.60 -10.61 18.02
N LYS A 75 -21.54 -9.77 19.05
CA LYS A 75 -21.42 -8.31 18.86
C LYS A 75 -20.04 -7.97 18.29
N VAL A 76 -20.00 -7.06 17.34
CA VAL A 76 -18.76 -6.69 16.67
C VAL A 76 -17.93 -5.76 17.54
N LEU A 77 -16.72 -6.20 17.89
CA LEU A 77 -15.72 -5.42 18.63
C LEU A 77 -14.72 -4.74 17.69
N ALA A 78 -14.36 -5.39 16.60
CA ALA A 78 -13.51 -4.83 15.56
C ALA A 78 -14.00 -5.27 14.17
N ALA A 79 -14.04 -4.33 13.24
CA ALA A 79 -14.48 -4.53 11.86
C ALA A 79 -13.60 -3.72 10.89
N ASN A 80 -13.94 -3.75 9.61
CA ASN A 80 -13.30 -2.90 8.60
C ASN A 80 -14.30 -1.85 8.10
N LYS A 81 -13.82 -0.63 7.91
CA LYS A 81 -14.51 0.41 7.14
C LYS A 81 -13.85 0.48 5.77
N THR A 82 -14.65 0.44 4.70
CA THR A 82 -14.16 0.65 3.35
C THR A 82 -13.74 2.11 3.19
N VAL A 83 -12.53 2.30 2.75
CA VAL A 83 -11.92 3.60 2.47
C VAL A 83 -11.27 3.56 1.10
N CYS A 84 -10.77 4.70 0.62
CA CYS A 84 -10.06 4.78 -0.66
C CYS A 84 -8.64 5.32 -0.44
N THR A 85 -7.73 4.85 -1.27
CA THR A 85 -6.39 5.42 -1.43
C THR A 85 -6.34 6.15 -2.76
N VAL A 86 -6.04 7.45 -2.73
CA VAL A 86 -5.91 8.29 -3.91
C VAL A 86 -4.44 8.42 -4.27
N SER A 87 -4.12 8.04 -5.50
CA SER A 87 -2.77 8.09 -6.09
C SER A 87 -2.79 8.80 -7.43
N VAL A 88 -1.64 9.27 -7.89
CA VAL A 88 -1.48 9.86 -9.22
C VAL A 88 -0.36 9.18 -9.99
N ILE A 89 -0.53 9.08 -11.30
CA ILE A 89 0.43 8.55 -12.25
C ILE A 89 0.89 9.71 -13.13
N HIS A 90 2.08 10.23 -12.85
CA HIS A 90 2.60 11.45 -13.50
C HIS A 90 2.55 11.39 -15.04
N SER A 91 2.92 10.25 -15.63
CA SER A 91 2.96 10.05 -17.08
C SER A 91 1.59 10.12 -17.76
N GLN A 92 0.50 9.91 -17.02
CA GLN A 92 -0.88 9.90 -17.53
C GLN A 92 -1.61 11.23 -17.34
N ILE A 93 -1.07 12.14 -16.52
CA ILE A 93 -1.70 13.44 -16.24
C ILE A 93 -1.65 14.32 -17.49
N LYS A 94 -2.82 14.67 -18.02
CA LYS A 94 -2.95 15.59 -19.17
C LYS A 94 -3.15 17.04 -18.73
N GLU A 95 -3.84 17.27 -17.63
CA GLU A 95 -4.25 18.60 -17.14
C GLU A 95 -3.86 18.77 -15.66
N PRO A 96 -2.57 19.03 -15.37
CA PRO A 96 -2.05 19.05 -13.99
C PRO A 96 -2.75 20.05 -13.08
N GLU A 97 -3.08 21.25 -13.58
CA GLU A 97 -3.75 22.26 -12.76
C GLU A 97 -5.17 21.85 -12.32
N LYS A 98 -5.93 21.17 -13.20
CA LYS A 98 -7.25 20.65 -12.82
C LYS A 98 -7.15 19.52 -11.79
N VAL A 99 -6.15 18.64 -11.95
CA VAL A 99 -5.87 17.57 -10.98
C VAL A 99 -5.50 18.16 -9.63
N ILE A 100 -4.62 19.16 -9.58
CA ILE A 100 -4.18 19.81 -8.35
C ILE A 100 -5.39 20.47 -7.65
N HIS A 101 -6.19 21.24 -8.38
CA HIS A 101 -7.36 21.92 -7.84
C HIS A 101 -8.38 20.92 -7.26
N LEU A 102 -8.74 19.88 -8.02
CA LEU A 102 -9.68 18.85 -7.55
C LEU A 102 -9.19 18.16 -6.28
N LEU A 103 -7.92 17.72 -6.27
CA LEU A 103 -7.35 17.01 -5.11
C LEU A 103 -7.21 17.92 -3.89
N THR A 104 -6.87 19.20 -4.08
CA THR A 104 -6.79 20.17 -2.99
C THR A 104 -8.18 20.39 -2.38
N GLU A 105 -9.21 20.63 -3.20
CA GLU A 105 -10.58 20.87 -2.76
C GLU A 105 -11.18 19.66 -2.05
N LYS A 106 -11.08 18.46 -2.65
CA LYS A 106 -11.75 17.25 -2.14
C LYS A 106 -11.01 16.59 -0.98
N LEU A 107 -9.69 16.66 -0.94
CA LEU A 107 -8.90 16.00 0.09
C LEU A 107 -8.51 16.93 1.26
N GLY A 108 -8.70 18.24 1.12
CA GLY A 108 -8.34 19.22 2.16
C GLY A 108 -6.83 19.27 2.43
N ILE A 109 -6.00 19.01 1.42
CA ILE A 109 -4.54 19.06 1.50
C ILE A 109 -4.08 20.40 0.90
N SER A 110 -3.00 20.98 1.44
CA SER A 110 -2.45 22.22 0.88
C SER A 110 -2.04 22.05 -0.58
N GLU A 111 -2.35 23.05 -1.42
CA GLU A 111 -2.02 23.03 -2.85
C GLU A 111 -0.53 22.78 -3.10
N GLU A 112 0.35 23.36 -2.28
CA GLU A 112 1.80 23.15 -2.38
C GLU A 112 2.19 21.68 -2.24
N THR A 113 1.59 20.98 -1.29
CA THR A 113 1.85 19.54 -1.06
C THR A 113 1.32 18.69 -2.21
N VAL A 114 0.12 18.99 -2.70
CA VAL A 114 -0.47 18.28 -3.84
C VAL A 114 0.37 18.52 -5.09
N ARG A 115 0.74 19.78 -5.39
CA ARG A 115 1.57 20.16 -6.53
C ARG A 115 2.90 19.41 -6.53
N LYS A 116 3.61 19.41 -5.40
CA LYS A 116 4.88 18.71 -5.24
C LYS A 116 4.78 17.21 -5.54
N ARG A 117 3.66 16.57 -5.17
CA ARG A 117 3.43 15.14 -5.43
C ARG A 117 2.99 14.87 -6.85
N VAL A 118 2.15 15.73 -7.44
CA VAL A 118 1.67 15.62 -8.83
C VAL A 118 2.82 15.85 -9.83
N GLU A 119 3.70 16.80 -9.56
CA GLU A 119 4.85 17.11 -10.42
C GLU A 119 6.02 16.14 -10.27
N LYS A 120 6.02 15.32 -9.22
CA LYS A 120 7.05 14.30 -9.01
C LYS A 120 7.00 13.24 -10.10
N VAL A 121 8.09 13.11 -10.85
CA VAL A 121 8.23 12.08 -11.88
C VAL A 121 8.39 10.71 -11.22
N SER A 122 7.27 10.04 -11.02
CA SER A 122 7.22 8.68 -10.49
C SER A 122 6.16 7.86 -11.24
N SER A 123 6.30 6.55 -11.19
CA SER A 123 5.33 5.65 -11.83
C SER A 123 3.96 5.68 -11.15
N ILE A 124 3.94 5.87 -9.83
CA ILE A 124 2.74 6.14 -9.02
C ILE A 124 3.17 6.90 -7.76
N GLU A 125 2.43 7.95 -7.42
CA GLU A 125 2.65 8.71 -6.18
C GLU A 125 1.35 8.73 -5.38
N ARG A 126 1.43 8.29 -4.13
CA ARG A 126 0.28 8.25 -3.23
C ARG A 126 0.03 9.65 -2.67
N ILE A 127 -1.18 10.18 -2.88
CA ILE A 127 -1.58 11.51 -2.40
C ILE A 127 -2.17 11.44 -1.00
N LYS A 128 -3.18 10.58 -0.78
CA LYS A 128 -3.82 10.39 0.53
C LYS A 128 -4.38 8.99 0.67
N THR A 129 -4.20 8.41 1.84
CA THR A 129 -4.82 7.15 2.27
C THR A 129 -6.01 7.43 3.17
N ASN A 130 -6.82 6.42 3.44
CA ASN A 130 -7.98 6.49 4.35
C ASN A 130 -8.98 7.62 3.97
N VAL A 131 -9.15 7.86 2.67
CA VAL A 131 -10.17 8.77 2.15
C VAL A 131 -11.53 8.08 2.24
N GLU A 132 -12.56 8.79 2.65
CA GLU A 132 -13.92 8.26 2.70
C GLU A 132 -14.38 7.82 1.31
N LYS A 133 -15.19 6.75 1.27
CA LYS A 133 -15.60 6.14 0.00
C LYS A 133 -16.34 7.13 -0.89
N GLU A 134 -17.22 7.94 -0.32
CA GLU A 134 -18.00 8.97 -1.03
C GLU A 134 -17.07 9.97 -1.74
N THR A 135 -16.07 10.48 -1.02
CA THR A 135 -15.06 11.40 -1.59
C THR A 135 -14.20 10.73 -2.64
N GLY A 136 -13.84 9.45 -2.43
CA GLY A 136 -13.11 8.65 -3.42
C GLY A 136 -13.90 8.47 -4.71
N ASP A 137 -15.19 8.16 -4.61
CA ASP A 137 -16.09 8.00 -5.74
C ASP A 137 -16.32 9.32 -6.49
N GLU A 138 -16.42 10.46 -5.79
CA GLU A 138 -16.49 11.79 -6.42
C GLU A 138 -15.23 12.08 -7.26
N ILE A 139 -14.05 11.78 -6.71
CA ILE A 139 -12.77 11.97 -7.42
C ILE A 139 -12.68 11.04 -8.63
N ARG A 140 -13.12 9.78 -8.51
CA ARG A 140 -13.16 8.82 -9.61
C ARG A 140 -14.12 9.27 -10.72
N ASN A 141 -15.30 9.77 -10.36
CA ASN A 141 -16.31 10.23 -11.28
C ASN A 141 -15.91 11.52 -12.01
N ALA A 142 -14.98 12.31 -11.49
CA ALA A 142 -14.42 13.47 -12.19
C ALA A 142 -13.65 13.09 -13.48
N GLY A 143 -13.24 11.81 -13.62
CA GLY A 143 -12.71 11.25 -14.85
C GLY A 143 -11.39 11.88 -15.33
N LEU A 144 -10.62 12.52 -14.46
CA LEU A 144 -9.35 13.15 -14.83
C LEU A 144 -8.26 12.09 -15.03
N ALA A 145 -7.63 12.10 -16.21
CA ALA A 145 -6.55 11.18 -16.53
C ALA A 145 -5.37 11.33 -15.56
N GLY A 146 -4.82 10.21 -15.12
CA GLY A 146 -3.67 10.15 -14.20
C GLY A 146 -4.05 10.15 -12.72
N ILE A 147 -5.33 10.23 -12.36
CA ILE A 147 -5.80 9.97 -10.99
C ILE A 147 -6.22 8.51 -10.88
N LYS A 148 -5.76 7.84 -9.85
CA LYS A 148 -6.16 6.48 -9.50
C LYS A 148 -6.75 6.46 -8.11
N VAL A 149 -7.91 5.83 -7.98
CA VAL A 149 -8.63 5.67 -6.71
C VAL A 149 -8.82 4.18 -6.47
N ASP A 150 -8.02 3.61 -5.59
CA ASP A 150 -8.08 2.20 -5.23
C ASP A 150 -8.88 2.04 -3.93
N GLU A 151 -9.73 1.01 -3.87
CA GLU A 151 -10.42 0.65 -2.64
C GLU A 151 -9.43 0.07 -1.63
N ASP A 152 -9.58 0.43 -0.36
CA ASP A 152 -8.74 0.00 0.74
C ASP A 152 -9.63 -0.24 1.98
N TYR A 153 -9.07 -0.82 3.02
CA TYR A 153 -9.76 -1.10 4.27
C TYR A 153 -9.02 -0.44 5.43
N LYS A 154 -9.76 0.30 6.26
CA LYS A 154 -9.30 0.81 7.54
C LYS A 154 -9.92 0.01 8.65
N ARG A 155 -9.14 -0.41 9.64
CA ARG A 155 -9.66 -1.05 10.85
C ARG A 155 -10.52 -0.06 11.62
N TYR A 156 -11.66 -0.53 12.10
CA TYR A 156 -12.65 0.28 12.81
C TYR A 156 -13.17 -0.45 14.04
N TYR A 157 -13.20 0.25 15.15
CA TYR A 157 -13.63 -0.26 16.45
C TYR A 157 -14.92 0.47 16.85
N PRO A 158 -16.10 -0.16 16.70
CA PRO A 158 -17.39 0.49 16.93
C PRO A 158 -17.59 1.01 18.36
N LEU A 159 -16.91 0.39 19.32
CA LEU A 159 -17.02 0.73 20.74
C LEU A 159 -15.87 1.62 21.27
N GLY A 160 -15.09 2.18 20.36
CA GLY A 160 -14.03 3.16 20.66
C GLY A 160 -12.95 2.63 21.58
N ASP A 161 -13.02 2.96 22.86
CA ASP A 161 -12.01 2.64 23.87
C ASP A 161 -12.24 1.31 24.57
N LEU A 162 -13.38 0.66 24.36
CA LEU A 162 -13.75 -0.58 25.07
C LEU A 162 -12.73 -1.70 24.88
N ALA A 163 -12.19 -2.21 25.97
CA ALA A 163 -11.17 -3.29 26.01
C ALA A 163 -9.94 -2.97 25.14
N SER A 164 -9.53 -1.70 25.06
CA SER A 164 -8.48 -1.23 24.13
C SER A 164 -7.17 -2.01 24.27
N LYS A 165 -6.74 -2.32 25.49
CA LYS A 165 -5.50 -3.03 25.76
C LYS A 165 -5.56 -4.53 25.49
N VAL A 166 -6.78 -5.09 25.44
CA VAL A 166 -7.01 -6.50 25.10
C VAL A 166 -7.11 -6.65 23.59
N LEU A 167 -7.97 -5.87 22.94
CA LEU A 167 -8.16 -5.92 21.50
C LEU A 167 -6.90 -5.52 20.76
N GLY A 168 -6.28 -4.41 21.19
CA GLY A 168 -5.18 -3.82 20.47
C GLY A 168 -5.63 -3.16 19.17
N PHE A 169 -4.67 -2.73 18.36
CA PHE A 169 -4.94 -2.02 17.12
C PHE A 169 -3.99 -2.44 16.00
N THR A 170 -4.33 -2.03 14.77
CA THR A 170 -3.54 -2.29 13.57
C THR A 170 -2.81 -1.04 13.09
N GLY A 171 -1.66 -1.22 12.46
CA GLY A 171 -0.94 -0.18 11.75
C GLY A 171 -1.57 0.18 10.39
N GLY A 172 -0.97 1.14 9.71
CA GLY A 172 -1.40 1.60 8.38
C GLY A 172 -1.39 0.52 7.29
N ASP A 173 -0.55 -0.50 7.47
CA ASP A 173 -0.42 -1.63 6.55
C ASP A 173 -1.35 -2.81 6.89
N ASN A 174 -2.36 -2.59 7.74
CA ASN A 174 -3.29 -3.61 8.22
C ASN A 174 -2.65 -4.73 9.05
N GLN A 175 -1.42 -4.52 9.56
CA GLN A 175 -0.73 -5.44 10.45
C GLN A 175 -1.10 -5.14 11.91
N GLY A 176 -1.35 -6.17 12.71
CA GLY A 176 -1.58 -6.04 14.14
C GLY A 176 -0.32 -5.53 14.88
N ILE A 177 -0.48 -4.52 15.74
CA ILE A 177 0.63 -3.91 16.49
C ILE A 177 0.70 -4.45 17.91
N ILE A 178 -0.45 -4.52 18.60
CA ILE A 178 -0.56 -5.02 19.98
C ILE A 178 -1.85 -5.81 20.18
N GLY A 179 -1.97 -6.49 21.32
CA GLY A 179 -3.19 -7.18 21.75
C GLY A 179 -3.57 -8.37 20.87
N LEU A 180 -4.86 -8.69 20.84
CA LEU A 180 -5.38 -9.78 20.01
C LEU A 180 -5.18 -9.56 18.53
N GLU A 181 -5.16 -8.29 18.08
CA GLU A 181 -4.85 -7.94 16.70
C GLU A 181 -3.45 -8.41 16.29
N ALA A 182 -2.47 -8.32 17.17
CA ALA A 182 -1.10 -8.77 16.89
C ALA A 182 -0.95 -10.29 17.06
N GLU A 183 -1.53 -10.85 18.12
CA GLU A 183 -1.41 -12.28 18.43
C GLU A 183 -2.05 -13.17 17.35
N TYR A 184 -3.19 -12.74 16.81
CA TYR A 184 -3.93 -13.45 15.77
C TYR A 184 -3.79 -12.82 14.38
N ASP A 185 -2.70 -12.06 14.15
CA ASP A 185 -2.51 -11.33 12.90
C ASP A 185 -2.55 -12.24 11.67
N GLU A 186 -1.88 -13.40 11.71
CA GLU A 186 -1.84 -14.34 10.59
C GLU A 186 -3.22 -14.88 10.19
N ILE A 187 -4.12 -15.02 11.17
CA ILE A 187 -5.48 -15.54 10.95
C ILE A 187 -6.41 -14.41 10.49
N LEU A 188 -6.24 -13.23 11.09
CA LEU A 188 -7.11 -12.09 10.86
C LEU A 188 -6.83 -11.39 9.52
N LYS A 189 -5.56 -11.24 9.09
CA LYS A 189 -5.19 -10.41 7.94
C LYS A 189 -5.68 -10.93 6.60
N GLY A 190 -5.94 -12.24 6.47
CA GLY A 190 -6.29 -12.87 5.20
C GLY A 190 -5.12 -12.93 4.21
N GLU A 191 -5.42 -13.27 2.97
CA GLU A 191 -4.45 -13.35 1.88
C GLU A 191 -4.68 -12.21 0.89
N ALA A 192 -3.64 -11.43 0.63
CA ALA A 192 -3.71 -10.33 -0.33
C ALA A 192 -3.95 -10.87 -1.74
N GLY A 193 -4.82 -10.21 -2.48
CA GLY A 193 -4.97 -10.43 -3.91
C GLY A 193 -3.92 -9.67 -4.71
N LYS A 194 -3.84 -9.96 -6.02
CA LYS A 194 -2.88 -9.34 -6.94
C LYS A 194 -3.57 -8.86 -8.20
N ILE A 195 -3.20 -7.70 -8.67
CA ILE A 195 -3.55 -7.22 -10.00
C ILE A 195 -2.28 -7.18 -10.83
N LEU A 196 -2.25 -7.97 -11.90
CA LEU A 196 -1.21 -7.92 -12.91
C LEU A 196 -1.72 -7.06 -14.08
N THR A 197 -1.15 -5.88 -14.25
CA THR A 197 -1.43 -4.99 -15.38
C THR A 197 -0.25 -4.95 -16.33
N THR A 198 -0.51 -5.07 -17.63
CA THR A 198 0.53 -4.91 -18.66
C THR A 198 0.74 -3.43 -18.93
N THR A 199 1.97 -2.99 -18.84
CA THR A 199 2.36 -1.58 -19.10
C THR A 199 3.27 -1.48 -20.33
N ASP A 200 3.27 -0.33 -21.00
CA ASP A 200 4.27 -0.02 -22.03
C ASP A 200 5.65 0.29 -21.40
N ALA A 201 6.65 0.49 -22.24
CA ALA A 201 8.02 0.85 -21.82
C ALA A 201 8.10 2.18 -21.04
N ARG A 202 7.01 2.96 -20.99
CA ARG A 202 6.89 4.21 -20.22
C ARG A 202 6.11 4.03 -18.93
N GLY A 203 5.64 2.81 -18.63
CA GLY A 203 4.83 2.49 -17.47
C GLY A 203 3.36 2.92 -17.58
N ILE A 204 2.86 3.15 -18.82
CA ILE A 204 1.46 3.45 -19.08
C ILE A 204 0.72 2.12 -19.24
N GLU A 205 -0.39 1.95 -18.52
CA GLU A 205 -1.25 0.77 -18.64
C GLU A 205 -1.81 0.68 -20.07
N LEU A 206 -1.74 -0.51 -20.67
CA LEU A 206 -2.24 -0.76 -22.03
C LEU A 206 -3.73 -1.09 -21.95
N ASP A 207 -4.56 -0.20 -22.46
CA ASP A 207 -6.00 -0.42 -22.59
C ASP A 207 -6.30 -1.65 -23.47
N GLY A 208 -7.10 -2.58 -22.95
CA GLY A 208 -7.60 -3.73 -23.72
C GLY A 208 -6.79 -5.03 -23.64
N ILE A 209 -5.66 -5.07 -22.97
CA ILE A 209 -4.99 -6.30 -22.58
C ILE A 209 -5.49 -6.62 -21.18
N GLY A 210 -6.24 -7.71 -21.02
CA GLY A 210 -6.98 -8.03 -19.80
C GLY A 210 -6.14 -7.94 -18.52
N GLU A 211 -6.67 -7.28 -17.52
CA GLU A 211 -6.14 -7.35 -16.15
C GLU A 211 -6.28 -8.80 -15.65
N ASN A 212 -5.19 -9.43 -15.30
CA ASN A 212 -5.24 -10.69 -14.57
C ASN A 212 -5.37 -10.32 -13.08
N ARG A 213 -6.53 -10.62 -12.49
CA ARG A 213 -6.86 -10.26 -11.12
C ARG A 213 -7.05 -11.52 -10.29
N GLU A 214 -6.21 -11.67 -9.28
CA GLU A 214 -6.39 -12.62 -8.21
C GLU A 214 -7.15 -11.93 -7.07
N GLU A 215 -8.37 -12.40 -6.78
CA GLU A 215 -9.19 -11.82 -5.73
C GLU A 215 -8.59 -12.10 -4.35
N PRO A 216 -8.57 -11.08 -3.44
CA PRO A 216 -8.07 -11.26 -2.09
C PRO A 216 -8.99 -12.20 -1.28
N GLN A 217 -8.40 -13.03 -0.44
CA GLN A 217 -9.15 -13.88 0.48
C GLN A 217 -9.28 -13.21 1.84
N GLN A 218 -10.52 -13.00 2.27
CA GLN A 218 -10.81 -12.38 3.57
C GLN A 218 -10.25 -13.21 4.72
N GLY A 219 -9.72 -12.55 5.76
CA GLY A 219 -9.27 -13.19 6.99
C GLY A 219 -10.43 -13.81 7.78
N TYR A 220 -10.09 -14.79 8.61
CA TYR A 220 -11.07 -15.47 9.48
C TYR A 220 -11.53 -14.56 10.60
N ASN A 221 -12.81 -14.70 10.99
CA ASN A 221 -13.35 -13.99 12.13
C ASN A 221 -12.90 -14.66 13.44
N LEU A 222 -12.52 -13.85 14.42
CA LEU A 222 -12.16 -14.30 15.76
C LEU A 222 -13.34 -14.05 16.71
N ARG A 223 -13.82 -15.08 17.38
CA ARG A 223 -14.81 -14.96 18.46
C ARG A 223 -14.12 -15.20 19.79
N ILE A 224 -14.27 -14.25 20.72
CA ILE A 224 -13.62 -14.29 22.03
C ILE A 224 -14.64 -14.49 23.14
N SER A 225 -14.17 -14.85 24.33
CA SER A 225 -15.02 -15.11 25.51
C SER A 225 -15.50 -13.81 26.19
N LEU A 226 -14.91 -12.66 25.89
CA LEU A 226 -15.36 -11.37 26.42
C LEU A 226 -16.81 -11.11 26.06
N ASP A 227 -17.57 -10.57 27.02
CA ASP A 227 -18.92 -10.04 26.82
C ASP A 227 -18.86 -8.50 26.85
N ALA A 228 -19.24 -7.87 25.75
CA ALA A 228 -19.16 -6.42 25.62
C ALA A 228 -19.96 -5.66 26.68
N CYS A 229 -21.10 -6.18 27.11
CA CYS A 229 -21.91 -5.55 28.13
C CYS A 229 -21.26 -5.67 29.52
N ILE A 230 -20.75 -6.86 29.85
CA ILE A 230 -20.06 -7.09 31.13
C ILE A 230 -18.77 -6.24 31.17
N GLN A 231 -18.04 -6.16 30.06
CA GLN A 231 -16.85 -5.33 29.92
C GLN A 231 -17.16 -3.86 30.18
N GLU A 232 -18.21 -3.32 29.56
CA GLU A 232 -18.64 -1.93 29.71
C GLU A 232 -19.01 -1.58 31.16
N TYR A 233 -19.82 -2.44 31.82
CA TYR A 233 -20.17 -2.25 33.24
C TYR A 233 -18.94 -2.30 34.14
N THR A 234 -18.02 -3.21 33.86
CA THR A 234 -16.78 -3.37 34.63
C THR A 234 -15.85 -2.15 34.44
N GLU A 235 -15.79 -1.60 33.23
CA GLU A 235 -15.04 -0.36 32.96
C GLU A 235 -15.62 0.84 33.69
N GLN A 236 -16.94 0.99 33.69
CA GLN A 236 -17.60 2.06 34.45
C GLN A 236 -17.30 1.94 35.94
N ALA A 237 -17.34 0.76 36.50
CA ALA A 237 -16.98 0.52 37.89
C ALA A 237 -15.49 0.84 38.16
N ALA A 238 -14.57 0.46 37.25
CA ALA A 238 -13.17 0.76 37.37
C ALA A 238 -12.89 2.27 37.30
N LYS A 239 -13.50 2.98 36.35
CA LYS A 239 -13.40 4.44 36.22
C LYS A 239 -13.87 5.14 37.51
N LYS A 240 -15.00 4.72 38.06
CA LYS A 240 -15.54 5.25 39.33
C LYS A 240 -14.58 5.03 40.50
N VAL A 241 -14.00 3.83 40.64
CA VAL A 241 -13.01 3.52 41.70
C VAL A 241 -11.75 4.37 41.50
N MET A 242 -11.28 4.52 40.26
CA MET A 242 -10.12 5.34 39.94
C MET A 242 -10.30 6.80 40.41
N GLU A 243 -11.47 7.39 40.14
CA GLU A 243 -11.82 8.75 40.56
C GLU A 243 -11.95 8.87 42.07
N GLU A 244 -12.77 7.99 42.71
CA GLU A 244 -13.01 8.05 44.15
C GLU A 244 -11.77 7.82 45.01
N LYS A 245 -10.86 6.96 44.54
CA LYS A 245 -9.63 6.62 45.26
C LYS A 245 -8.41 7.41 44.81
N GLN A 246 -8.56 8.28 43.82
CA GLN A 246 -7.46 9.02 43.19
C GLN A 246 -6.33 8.06 42.76
N ALA A 247 -6.71 6.90 42.22
CA ALA A 247 -5.75 5.89 41.78
C ALA A 247 -5.23 6.25 40.36
N GLU A 248 -3.97 6.02 40.13
CA GLU A 248 -3.40 6.22 38.78
C GLU A 248 -3.90 5.18 37.78
N ARG A 249 -4.22 3.99 38.27
CA ARG A 249 -4.63 2.83 37.45
C ARG A 249 -5.55 1.92 38.26
N VAL A 250 -6.50 1.29 37.56
CA VAL A 250 -7.35 0.23 38.11
C VAL A 250 -7.44 -0.89 37.09
N SER A 251 -7.19 -2.13 37.55
CA SER A 251 -7.36 -3.33 36.71
C SER A 251 -8.39 -4.25 37.34
N ILE A 252 -9.31 -4.76 36.53
CA ILE A 252 -10.34 -5.71 36.95
C ILE A 252 -10.36 -6.86 35.98
N LEU A 253 -10.23 -8.09 36.47
CA LEU A 253 -10.40 -9.32 35.71
C LEU A 253 -11.62 -10.08 36.25
N LEU A 254 -12.59 -10.32 35.37
CA LEU A 254 -13.76 -11.13 35.65
C LEU A 254 -13.71 -12.43 34.87
N MET A 255 -13.63 -13.56 35.57
CA MET A 255 -13.53 -14.87 34.94
C MET A 255 -14.45 -15.90 35.57
N ASN A 256 -14.82 -16.91 34.78
CA ASN A 256 -15.49 -18.09 35.27
C ASN A 256 -14.47 -19.09 35.86
N PRO A 257 -14.50 -19.36 37.17
CA PRO A 257 -13.51 -20.24 37.79
C PRO A 257 -13.65 -21.71 37.40
N GLN A 258 -14.80 -22.11 36.81
CA GLN A 258 -15.07 -23.50 36.43
C GLN A 258 -14.41 -23.89 35.11
N ASN A 259 -14.32 -22.96 34.14
CA ASN A 259 -13.81 -23.24 32.80
C ASN A 259 -12.70 -22.31 32.36
N GLY A 260 -12.38 -21.26 33.16
CA GLY A 260 -11.31 -20.30 32.86
C GLY A 260 -11.68 -19.24 31.83
N GLU A 261 -12.93 -19.18 31.36
CA GLU A 261 -13.35 -18.14 30.43
C GLU A 261 -13.30 -16.75 31.08
N ILE A 262 -12.74 -15.79 30.36
CA ILE A 262 -12.65 -14.40 30.78
C ILE A 262 -13.83 -13.64 30.18
N TYR A 263 -14.70 -13.09 31.02
CA TYR A 263 -15.87 -12.33 30.62
C TYR A 263 -15.58 -10.83 30.49
N ALA A 264 -14.66 -10.29 31.32
CA ALA A 264 -14.18 -8.94 31.21
C ALA A 264 -12.70 -8.85 31.67
N CYS A 265 -11.94 -8.01 30.99
CA CYS A 265 -10.57 -7.66 31.34
C CYS A 265 -10.38 -6.15 31.12
N VAL A 266 -10.39 -5.41 32.21
CA VAL A 266 -10.41 -3.96 32.25
C VAL A 266 -9.09 -3.42 32.77
N ASN A 267 -8.57 -2.39 32.14
CA ASN A 267 -7.34 -1.69 32.52
C ASN A 267 -7.46 -0.18 32.27
N VAL A 268 -8.07 0.53 33.18
CA VAL A 268 -8.22 1.99 33.07
C VAL A 268 -6.94 2.73 33.53
N PRO A 269 -6.56 3.82 32.86
CA PRO A 269 -7.23 4.50 31.76
C PRO A 269 -7.05 3.75 30.42
N GLU A 270 -8.12 3.69 29.66
CA GLU A 270 -8.17 3.15 28.30
C GLU A 270 -7.79 4.23 27.27
N PHE A 271 -7.63 3.84 26.00
CA PHE A 271 -7.35 4.76 24.89
C PHE A 271 -8.25 4.44 23.69
N ASP A 272 -8.50 5.45 22.83
CA ASP A 272 -9.33 5.21 21.62
C ASP A 272 -8.58 4.37 20.60
N LEU A 273 -9.13 3.21 20.27
CA LEU A 273 -8.58 2.28 19.28
C LEU A 273 -8.64 2.82 17.84
N ASN A 274 -9.53 3.78 17.56
CA ASN A 274 -9.62 4.42 16.25
C ASN A 274 -8.55 5.49 16.05
N GLU A 275 -8.01 6.05 17.17
CA GLU A 275 -6.93 7.05 17.20
C GLU A 275 -5.80 6.66 18.16
N PRO A 276 -5.18 5.50 17.99
CA PRO A 276 -4.26 4.92 18.98
C PRO A 276 -2.96 5.72 19.18
N PHE A 277 -2.64 6.63 18.25
CA PHE A 277 -1.46 7.48 18.32
C PHE A 277 -1.72 8.84 18.97
N THR A 278 -2.96 9.07 19.43
CA THR A 278 -3.33 10.26 20.19
C THR A 278 -3.23 9.95 21.68
N LEU A 279 -2.43 10.72 22.40
CA LEU A 279 -2.29 10.57 23.86
C LEU A 279 -3.60 10.94 24.55
N ASN A 280 -4.06 10.12 25.46
CA ASN A 280 -5.25 10.34 26.28
C ASN A 280 -4.96 11.14 27.57
N THR A 281 -3.88 11.92 27.60
CA THR A 281 -3.45 12.72 28.74
C THR A 281 -3.46 14.21 28.41
N ASP A 282 -3.77 15.06 29.40
CA ASP A 282 -3.75 16.53 29.28
C ASP A 282 -2.32 17.12 29.18
N VAL A 283 -1.33 16.29 28.94
CA VAL A 283 0.07 16.72 28.83
C VAL A 283 0.28 17.36 27.47
N SER A 284 0.65 18.65 27.45
CA SER A 284 0.96 19.35 26.21
C SER A 284 2.21 18.75 25.55
N THR A 285 2.03 18.20 24.35
CA THR A 285 3.09 17.50 23.58
C THR A 285 3.96 18.46 22.78
N ASP A 286 3.65 19.77 22.75
CA ASP A 286 4.28 20.76 21.86
C ASP A 286 5.78 20.95 22.08
N ARG A 287 6.28 20.59 23.26
CA ARG A 287 7.71 20.73 23.63
C ARG A 287 8.45 19.39 23.77
N MET A 288 7.79 18.26 23.51
CA MET A 288 8.37 16.95 23.67
C MET A 288 9.14 16.52 22.44
N SER A 289 10.23 15.82 22.63
CA SER A 289 10.93 15.11 21.54
C SER A 289 10.07 13.96 21.02
N GLU A 290 10.30 13.54 19.78
CA GLU A 290 9.60 12.36 19.18
C GLU A 290 9.81 11.09 20.01
N LYS A 291 10.97 10.94 20.65
CA LYS A 291 11.28 9.82 21.51
C LYS A 291 10.43 9.81 22.78
N GLU A 292 10.28 10.96 23.44
CA GLU A 292 9.45 11.11 24.64
C GLU A 292 7.96 10.84 24.31
N LYS A 293 7.46 11.33 23.17
CA LYS A 293 6.10 11.03 22.70
C LYS A 293 5.92 9.53 22.48
N GLN A 294 6.88 8.88 21.84
CA GLN A 294 6.83 7.44 21.59
C GLN A 294 6.89 6.61 22.87
N ASP A 295 7.67 7.05 23.86
CA ASP A 295 7.74 6.39 25.17
C ASP A 295 6.40 6.51 25.94
N LEU A 296 5.73 7.67 25.87
CA LEU A 296 4.39 7.87 26.44
C LEU A 296 3.34 7.01 25.74
N LEU A 297 3.36 6.95 24.40
CA LEU A 297 2.47 6.07 23.64
C LEU A 297 2.69 4.60 24.02
N ASN A 298 3.94 4.16 24.12
CA ASN A 298 4.26 2.80 24.54
C ASN A 298 3.77 2.51 25.98
N GLN A 299 3.84 3.48 26.89
CA GLN A 299 3.26 3.34 28.22
C GLN A 299 1.73 3.25 28.16
N MET A 300 1.07 4.09 27.37
CA MET A 300 -0.38 4.05 27.21
C MET A 300 -0.86 2.69 26.67
N TRP A 301 -0.17 2.16 25.66
CA TRP A 301 -0.56 0.90 25.02
C TRP A 301 -0.25 -0.34 25.87
N ARG A 302 0.88 -0.35 26.58
CA ARG A 302 1.45 -1.54 27.23
C ARG A 302 1.31 -1.53 28.74
N ASN A 303 0.64 -0.54 29.32
CA ASN A 303 0.50 -0.54 30.77
C ASN A 303 -0.10 -1.87 31.23
N PRO A 304 0.74 -2.82 31.66
CA PRO A 304 0.26 -4.12 32.08
C PRO A 304 -0.49 -4.00 33.41
N CYS A 305 -1.38 -4.92 33.61
CA CYS A 305 -1.93 -5.16 34.94
C CYS A 305 -0.83 -5.56 35.89
#